data_7ddb3aa2afcccba81fdedb3cf953f7dc
#
_entry.id   7ddb3aa2afcccba81fdedb3cf953f7dc
#
_cell.length_a   1.000
_cell.length_b   1.000
_cell.length_c   1.000
_cell.angle_alpha   90.00
_cell.angle_beta   90.00
_cell.angle_gamma   90.00
#
_symmetry.space_group_name_H-M   'P 1'
#
loop_
_entity.id
_entity.type
_entity.pdbx_description
1 polymer ?
#
loop_
_entity_poly.entity_id
_entity_poly.type
_entity_poly.pdbx_seq_one_letter_code
_entity_poly.pdbx_strand_id
1 'polypeptide(L)'
;GSHCKKCYQPHYEQVVLRLRSKDGGNTDLVLVRGKRVYTSKRDRPMPQYPAPFAMVLRKSLTNARLKAIEQIGFDRVLRFVFENSHGRFHLYVEVFRDGNIILTDGDDTIIQPLTHASYADRTLKRGIIYNPPPAAENPYDLNFESFKDLMNSSDRNLGRTLGGVLNLGAGVSAAVCADSGNKPEADIHEVDLTKVWDSLNLLLHGEWKGYLFKNEGEYEQA
;
A
#
# COMPACT_ATOMS: atom_id res chain seq x y z
N GLY A 1 -10.22 -0.12 -19.66
CA GLY A 1 -9.17 -0.66 -18.81
C GLY A 1 -8.17 -1.48 -19.59
N SER A 2 -7.01 -1.67 -19.05
CA SER A 2 -5.95 -2.47 -19.64
C SER A 2 -6.19 -3.97 -19.43
N HIS A 3 -5.61 -4.81 -20.30
CA HIS A 3 -5.68 -6.27 -20.18
C HIS A 3 -4.33 -6.83 -19.70
N CYS A 4 -4.37 -7.75 -18.75
CA CYS A 4 -3.17 -8.48 -18.32
C CYS A 4 -2.75 -9.49 -19.39
N LYS A 5 -1.61 -9.27 -20.04
CA LYS A 5 -1.09 -10.15 -21.08
C LYS A 5 -0.24 -11.27 -20.53
N LYS A 6 0.58 -10.98 -19.54
CA LYS A 6 1.48 -11.96 -18.96
C LYS A 6 1.92 -11.55 -17.55
N CYS A 7 2.15 -12.52 -16.69
CA CYS A 7 2.67 -12.33 -15.34
C CYS A 7 4.06 -12.95 -15.23
N TYR A 8 4.95 -12.27 -14.51
CA TYR A 8 6.32 -12.69 -14.27
C TYR A 8 6.66 -12.51 -12.80
N GLN A 9 7.63 -13.25 -12.34
CA GLN A 9 8.24 -13.11 -11.01
C GLN A 9 9.77 -13.13 -11.18
N PRO A 10 10.38 -11.95 -11.49
CA PRO A 10 11.82 -11.86 -11.70
C PRO A 10 12.65 -12.10 -10.43
N HIS A 11 12.07 -11.84 -9.27
CA HIS A 11 12.68 -11.98 -7.96
C HIS A 11 11.65 -12.53 -6.97
N TYR A 12 12.08 -13.15 -5.87
CA TYR A 12 11.17 -13.74 -4.89
C TYR A 12 10.23 -12.69 -4.22
N GLU A 13 10.61 -11.42 -4.22
CA GLU A 13 9.76 -10.31 -3.71
C GLU A 13 9.09 -9.50 -4.82
N GLN A 14 9.37 -9.77 -6.09
CA GLN A 14 8.91 -8.92 -7.19
C GLN A 14 8.01 -9.68 -8.16
N VAL A 15 6.86 -9.11 -8.42
CA VAL A 15 5.91 -9.56 -9.45
C VAL A 15 5.74 -8.47 -10.49
N VAL A 16 5.65 -8.85 -11.75
CA VAL A 16 5.43 -7.94 -12.87
C VAL A 16 4.24 -8.42 -13.68
N LEU A 17 3.24 -7.55 -13.83
CA LEU A 17 2.09 -7.78 -14.69
C LEU A 17 2.26 -6.93 -15.95
N ARG A 18 2.42 -7.56 -17.11
CA ARG A 18 2.43 -6.87 -18.39
C ARG A 18 1.00 -6.55 -18.82
N LEU A 19 0.67 -5.28 -18.78
CA LEU A 19 -0.63 -4.76 -19.14
C LEU A 19 -0.58 -4.17 -20.54
N ARG A 20 -1.63 -4.43 -21.33
CA ARG A 20 -1.82 -3.81 -22.64
C ARG A 20 -3.00 -2.84 -22.58
N SER A 21 -2.76 -1.59 -22.92
CA SER A 21 -3.80 -0.56 -23.04
C SER A 21 -4.64 -0.74 -24.30
N LYS A 22 -5.77 -0.04 -24.38
CA LYS A 22 -6.60 0.00 -25.61
C LYS A 22 -5.84 0.56 -26.80
N ASP A 23 -4.93 1.49 -26.58
CA ASP A 23 -4.11 2.15 -27.61
C ASP A 23 -2.96 1.27 -28.11
N GLY A 24 -2.91 0.00 -27.65
CA GLY A 24 -1.95 -1.00 -28.11
C GLY A 24 -0.60 -0.99 -27.40
N GLY A 25 -0.33 -0.01 -26.52
CA GLY A 25 0.91 0.08 -25.74
C GLY A 25 0.99 -0.95 -24.62
N ASN A 26 2.20 -1.45 -24.34
CA ASN A 26 2.46 -2.29 -23.18
C ASN A 26 3.04 -1.44 -22.05
N THR A 27 2.61 -1.74 -20.83
CA THR A 27 3.13 -1.14 -19.59
C THR A 27 3.28 -2.26 -18.56
N ASP A 28 4.42 -2.32 -17.92
CA ASP A 28 4.64 -3.26 -16.83
C ASP A 28 4.20 -2.62 -15.51
N LEU A 29 3.22 -3.22 -14.85
CA LEU A 29 2.87 -2.94 -13.45
C LEU A 29 3.81 -3.77 -12.56
N VAL A 30 4.67 -3.09 -11.83
CA VAL A 30 5.69 -3.70 -10.98
C VAL A 30 5.25 -3.63 -9.54
N LEU A 31 5.15 -4.80 -8.92
CA LEU A 31 4.75 -4.98 -7.54
C LEU A 31 5.96 -5.51 -6.77
N VAL A 32 6.44 -4.75 -5.79
CA VAL A 32 7.54 -5.18 -4.91
C VAL A 32 6.97 -5.34 -3.51
N ARG A 33 6.93 -6.59 -3.06
CA ARG A 33 6.41 -7.00 -1.76
C ARG A 33 6.93 -6.09 -0.64
N GLY A 34 6.02 -5.52 0.16
CA GLY A 34 6.36 -4.71 1.32
C GLY A 34 7.04 -3.37 1.03
N LYS A 35 7.21 -2.99 -0.24
CA LYS A 35 8.03 -1.83 -0.60
C LYS A 35 7.31 -0.81 -1.48
N ARG A 36 6.89 -1.21 -2.68
CA ARG A 36 6.35 -0.24 -3.66
C ARG A 36 5.56 -0.90 -4.78
N VAL A 37 4.73 -0.08 -5.41
CA VAL A 37 3.99 -0.38 -6.64
C VAL A 37 4.23 0.76 -7.61
N TYR A 38 4.56 0.44 -8.87
CA TYR A 38 4.78 1.45 -9.90
C TYR A 38 4.61 0.87 -11.30
N THR A 39 4.44 1.75 -12.28
CA THR A 39 4.41 1.38 -13.70
C THR A 39 5.75 1.66 -14.37
N SER A 40 6.11 0.84 -15.35
CA SER A 40 7.36 0.99 -16.10
C SER A 40 7.16 0.61 -17.56
N LYS A 41 7.78 1.38 -18.44
CA LYS A 41 7.90 1.06 -19.87
C LYS A 41 9.31 0.55 -20.23
N ARG A 42 10.22 0.50 -19.26
CA ARG A 42 11.59 0.02 -19.49
C ARG A 42 11.58 -1.47 -19.75
N ASP A 43 12.29 -1.89 -20.78
CA ASP A 43 12.58 -3.30 -20.98
C ASP A 43 13.47 -3.80 -19.83
N ARG A 44 13.14 -4.99 -19.35
CA ARG A 44 13.89 -5.68 -18.32
C ARG A 44 13.97 -7.17 -18.66
N PRO A 45 15.07 -7.84 -18.32
CA PRO A 45 15.15 -9.26 -18.52
C PRO A 45 14.07 -9.96 -17.67
N MET A 46 13.32 -10.85 -18.32
CA MET A 46 12.30 -11.66 -17.66
C MET A 46 12.81 -13.11 -17.57
N PRO A 47 12.47 -13.82 -16.48
CA PRO A 47 12.90 -15.20 -16.33
C PRO A 47 12.34 -16.07 -17.45
N GLN A 48 13.20 -16.94 -17.99
CA GLN A 48 12.82 -17.89 -19.03
C GLN A 48 11.76 -18.87 -18.50
N TYR A 49 11.96 -19.36 -17.28
CA TYR A 49 11.04 -20.26 -16.59
C TYR A 49 10.23 -19.48 -15.56
N PRO A 50 8.88 -19.61 -15.57
CA PRO A 50 8.04 -18.91 -14.63
C PRO A 50 8.12 -19.55 -13.23
N ALA A 51 8.24 -18.72 -12.19
CA ALA A 51 8.12 -19.16 -10.82
C ALA A 51 6.68 -19.63 -10.48
N PRO A 52 6.48 -20.45 -9.44
CA PRO A 52 5.19 -21.03 -9.10
C PRO A 52 4.07 -19.98 -8.94
N PHE A 53 4.32 -18.87 -8.24
CA PHE A 53 3.33 -17.82 -8.06
C PHE A 53 2.96 -17.15 -9.39
N ALA A 54 3.93 -16.90 -10.27
CA ALA A 54 3.66 -16.36 -11.60
C ALA A 54 2.80 -17.32 -12.45
N MET A 55 2.92 -18.62 -12.27
CA MET A 55 2.06 -19.60 -12.94
C MET A 55 0.62 -19.52 -12.46
N VAL A 56 0.40 -19.38 -11.14
CA VAL A 56 -0.94 -19.18 -10.58
C VAL A 56 -1.56 -17.89 -11.10
N LEU A 57 -0.81 -16.79 -11.09
CA LEU A 57 -1.26 -15.51 -11.65
C LEU A 57 -1.63 -15.64 -13.14
N ARG A 58 -0.82 -16.32 -13.94
CA ARG A 58 -1.12 -16.56 -15.37
C ARG A 58 -2.42 -17.31 -15.57
N LYS A 59 -2.66 -18.35 -14.78
CA LYS A 59 -3.90 -19.16 -14.85
C LYS A 59 -5.14 -18.29 -14.61
N SER A 60 -5.09 -17.36 -13.68
CA SER A 60 -6.24 -16.54 -13.26
C SER A 60 -6.35 -15.22 -14.05
N LEU A 61 -5.22 -14.56 -14.34
CA LEU A 61 -5.22 -13.17 -14.81
C LEU A 61 -4.89 -13.01 -16.30
N THR A 62 -4.48 -14.07 -17.03
CA THR A 62 -4.23 -13.93 -18.47
C THR A 62 -5.49 -13.47 -19.20
N ASN A 63 -5.35 -12.40 -20.00
CA ASN A 63 -6.43 -11.70 -20.69
C ASN A 63 -7.51 -11.09 -19.77
N ALA A 64 -7.35 -11.12 -18.44
CA ALA A 64 -8.23 -10.41 -17.53
C ALA A 64 -8.09 -8.89 -17.72
N ARG A 65 -9.22 -8.20 -17.67
CA ARG A 65 -9.29 -6.74 -17.71
C ARG A 65 -9.08 -6.18 -16.31
N LEU A 66 -8.17 -5.25 -16.15
CA LEU A 66 -8.04 -4.45 -14.94
C LEU A 66 -9.21 -3.45 -14.88
N LYS A 67 -10.11 -3.64 -13.92
CA LYS A 67 -11.36 -2.88 -13.76
C LYS A 67 -11.20 -1.71 -12.79
N ALA A 68 -10.49 -1.93 -11.69
CA ALA A 68 -10.27 -0.94 -10.65
C ALA A 68 -8.91 -1.14 -9.96
N ILE A 69 -8.42 -0.07 -9.38
CA ILE A 69 -7.32 -0.04 -8.41
C ILE A 69 -7.85 0.74 -7.23
N GLU A 70 -7.83 0.13 -6.05
CA GLU A 70 -8.43 0.67 -4.84
C GLU A 70 -7.42 0.60 -3.69
N GLN A 71 -7.42 1.59 -2.84
CA GLN A 71 -6.73 1.54 -1.54
C GLN A 71 -7.72 1.07 -0.50
N ILE A 72 -7.32 0.13 0.35
CA ILE A 72 -8.19 -0.43 1.39
C ILE A 72 -8.02 0.40 2.66
N GLY A 73 -9.07 1.17 3.00
CA GLY A 73 -9.01 2.10 4.13
C GLY A 73 -7.89 3.14 3.94
N PHE A 74 -7.43 3.70 5.05
CA PHE A 74 -6.23 4.52 5.08
C PHE A 74 -5.02 3.65 5.48
N ASP A 75 -4.75 2.63 4.65
CA ASP A 75 -3.63 1.73 4.87
C ASP A 75 -2.85 1.53 3.57
N ARG A 76 -1.65 0.99 3.69
CA ARG A 76 -0.74 0.66 2.58
C ARG A 76 -1.09 -0.69 1.96
N VAL A 77 -2.39 -0.90 1.71
CA VAL A 77 -2.95 -2.09 1.04
C VAL A 77 -3.67 -1.65 -0.22
N LEU A 78 -3.23 -2.15 -1.37
CA LEU A 78 -3.86 -1.92 -2.67
C LEU A 78 -4.60 -3.17 -3.11
N ARG A 79 -5.82 -2.99 -3.65
CA ARG A 79 -6.60 -4.01 -4.32
C ARG A 79 -6.69 -3.71 -5.80
N PHE A 80 -6.17 -4.62 -6.63
CA PHE A 80 -6.34 -4.58 -8.07
C PHE A 80 -7.46 -5.55 -8.45
N VAL A 81 -8.53 -5.03 -9.04
CA VAL A 81 -9.70 -5.82 -9.46
C VAL A 81 -9.54 -6.22 -10.92
N PHE A 82 -9.47 -7.51 -11.17
CA PHE A 82 -9.39 -8.12 -12.51
C PHE A 82 -10.66 -8.91 -12.82
N GLU A 83 -11.04 -8.94 -14.10
CA GLU A 83 -12.22 -9.69 -14.56
C GLU A 83 -11.96 -10.30 -15.94
N ASN A 84 -12.35 -11.58 -16.10
CA ASN A 84 -12.35 -12.30 -17.37
C ASN A 84 -13.55 -13.26 -17.46
N SER A 85 -13.59 -14.13 -18.46
CA SER A 85 -14.66 -15.12 -18.65
C SER A 85 -14.76 -16.18 -17.51
N HIS A 86 -13.72 -16.31 -16.69
CA HIS A 86 -13.69 -17.26 -15.56
C HIS A 86 -14.14 -16.62 -14.25
N GLY A 87 -14.39 -15.30 -14.23
CA GLY A 87 -14.85 -14.59 -13.05
C GLY A 87 -14.02 -13.35 -12.69
N ARG A 88 -14.24 -12.92 -11.45
CA ARG A 88 -13.53 -11.79 -10.85
C ARG A 88 -12.42 -12.31 -9.96
N PHE A 89 -11.31 -11.59 -9.97
CA PHE A 89 -10.13 -11.88 -9.15
C PHE A 89 -9.62 -10.58 -8.53
N HIS A 90 -9.17 -10.67 -7.29
CA HIS A 90 -8.49 -9.56 -6.64
C HIS A 90 -7.02 -9.90 -6.42
N LEU A 91 -6.16 -8.93 -6.69
CA LEU A 91 -4.74 -9.02 -6.36
C LEU A 91 -4.46 -7.96 -5.30
N TYR A 92 -4.29 -8.39 -4.07
CA TYR A 92 -3.92 -7.53 -2.95
C TYR A 92 -2.41 -7.36 -2.90
N VAL A 93 -1.96 -6.14 -2.68
CA VAL A 93 -0.54 -5.80 -2.54
C VAL A 93 -0.37 -5.00 -1.26
N GLU A 94 0.29 -5.58 -0.30
CA GLU A 94 0.60 -4.99 0.99
C GLU A 94 1.97 -4.28 0.89
N VAL A 95 1.97 -2.93 1.01
CA VAL A 95 3.16 -2.08 0.83
C VAL A 95 3.66 -1.59 2.20
N PHE A 96 3.78 -2.51 3.15
CA PHE A 96 4.37 -2.28 4.47
C PHE A 96 5.36 -3.39 4.81
N ARG A 97 6.21 -3.16 5.82
CA ARG A 97 7.18 -4.17 6.27
C ARG A 97 6.48 -5.50 6.54
N ASP A 98 7.03 -6.59 6.04
CA ASP A 98 6.46 -7.95 6.13
C ASP A 98 5.11 -8.13 5.37
N GLY A 99 4.75 -7.18 4.52
CA GLY A 99 3.59 -7.28 3.64
C GLY A 99 3.69 -8.42 2.63
N ASN A 100 2.64 -8.63 1.84
CA ASN A 100 2.51 -9.75 0.92
C ASN A 100 1.90 -9.34 -0.43
N ILE A 101 1.87 -10.25 -1.38
CA ILE A 101 1.09 -10.13 -2.62
C ILE A 101 0.18 -11.35 -2.66
N ILE A 102 -1.14 -11.13 -2.68
CA ILE A 102 -2.12 -12.18 -2.49
C ILE A 102 -3.12 -12.19 -3.64
N LEU A 103 -3.26 -13.32 -4.32
CA LEU A 103 -4.32 -13.52 -5.30
C LEU A 103 -5.52 -14.18 -4.62
N THR A 104 -6.71 -13.60 -4.81
CA THR A 104 -7.99 -14.15 -4.36
C THR A 104 -8.96 -14.31 -5.53
N ASP A 105 -10.04 -15.03 -5.30
CA ASP A 105 -11.23 -14.96 -6.14
C ASP A 105 -12.05 -13.69 -5.87
N GLY A 106 -13.25 -13.60 -6.48
CA GLY A 106 -14.14 -12.44 -6.34
C GLY A 106 -14.79 -12.31 -4.95
N ASP A 107 -14.76 -13.36 -4.13
CA ASP A 107 -15.28 -13.42 -2.78
C ASP A 107 -14.16 -13.32 -1.72
N ASP A 108 -13.00 -12.88 -2.15
CA ASP A 108 -11.78 -12.69 -1.34
C ASP A 108 -11.20 -13.98 -0.74
N THR A 109 -11.60 -15.16 -1.25
CA THR A 109 -10.96 -16.42 -0.86
C THR A 109 -9.57 -16.50 -1.49
N ILE A 110 -8.54 -16.71 -0.68
CA ILE A 110 -7.15 -16.76 -1.12
C ILE A 110 -6.95 -17.98 -2.05
N ILE A 111 -6.60 -17.68 -3.30
CA ILE A 111 -6.14 -18.67 -4.27
C ILE A 111 -4.69 -19.00 -3.99
N GLN A 112 -3.84 -17.97 -3.84
CA GLN A 112 -2.43 -18.12 -3.52
C GLN A 112 -1.84 -16.82 -2.98
N PRO A 113 -1.16 -16.82 -1.82
CA PRO A 113 -0.26 -15.74 -1.43
C PRO A 113 1.12 -15.94 -2.05
N LEU A 114 1.88 -14.86 -2.26
CA LEU A 114 3.28 -14.95 -2.67
C LEU A 114 4.11 -15.72 -1.62
N THR A 115 3.84 -15.44 -0.35
CA THR A 115 4.45 -16.14 0.78
C THR A 115 3.36 -16.53 1.78
N HIS A 116 3.33 -17.79 2.20
CA HIS A 116 2.47 -18.22 3.30
C HIS A 116 2.92 -17.54 4.59
N ALA A 117 1.98 -17.00 5.35
CA ALA A 117 2.26 -16.31 6.60
C ALA A 117 1.13 -16.53 7.60
N SER A 118 1.48 -16.53 8.89
CA SER A 118 0.56 -16.55 10.00
C SER A 118 0.96 -15.46 10.97
N TYR A 119 0.06 -14.52 11.21
CA TYR A 119 0.21 -13.41 12.15
C TYR A 119 -0.67 -13.69 13.37
N ALA A 120 -0.59 -12.86 14.37
CA ALA A 120 -1.41 -13.00 15.57
C ALA A 120 -2.93 -12.87 15.27
N ASP A 121 -3.28 -12.01 14.32
CA ASP A 121 -4.64 -11.59 13.96
C ASP A 121 -5.16 -12.19 12.65
N ARG A 122 -4.27 -12.74 11.79
CA ARG A 122 -4.66 -13.26 10.47
C ARG A 122 -3.72 -14.32 9.92
N THR A 123 -4.23 -15.14 9.03
CA THR A 123 -3.44 -16.17 8.33
C THR A 123 -3.59 -16.02 6.82
N LEU A 124 -2.48 -16.02 6.10
CA LEU A 124 -2.41 -15.93 4.64
C LEU A 124 -2.04 -17.30 4.06
N LYS A 125 -3.05 -18.10 3.76
CA LYS A 125 -2.91 -19.39 3.08
C LYS A 125 -4.10 -19.66 2.17
N ARG A 126 -3.93 -20.54 1.22
CA ARG A 126 -4.98 -20.96 0.27
C ARG A 126 -6.25 -21.41 0.98
N GLY A 127 -7.40 -20.99 0.44
CA GLY A 127 -8.74 -21.42 0.91
C GLY A 127 -9.27 -20.63 2.12
N ILE A 128 -8.51 -19.67 2.64
CA ILE A 128 -8.96 -18.76 3.71
C ILE A 128 -9.40 -17.43 3.08
N ILE A 129 -10.42 -16.80 3.64
CA ILE A 129 -10.83 -15.45 3.26
C ILE A 129 -9.70 -14.47 3.65
N TYR A 130 -9.32 -13.61 2.70
CA TYR A 130 -8.36 -12.55 2.97
C TYR A 130 -8.98 -11.49 3.87
N ASN A 131 -8.36 -11.25 5.00
CA ASN A 131 -8.65 -10.12 5.86
C ASN A 131 -7.47 -9.15 5.80
N PRO A 132 -7.70 -7.86 5.48
CA PRO A 132 -6.65 -6.85 5.57
C PRO A 132 -6.17 -6.70 7.02
N PRO A 133 -5.01 -6.09 7.28
CA PRO A 133 -4.63 -5.69 8.63
C PRO A 133 -5.72 -4.85 9.29
N PRO A 134 -5.78 -4.80 10.63
CA PRO A 134 -6.70 -3.91 11.33
C PRO A 134 -6.56 -2.48 10.82
N ALA A 135 -7.68 -1.88 10.41
CA ALA A 135 -7.69 -0.53 9.87
C ALA A 135 -7.31 0.49 10.95
N ALA A 136 -6.42 1.42 10.61
CA ALA A 136 -6.23 2.63 11.38
C ALA A 136 -7.33 3.65 11.06
N GLU A 137 -7.49 4.64 11.93
CA GLU A 137 -8.40 5.75 11.66
C GLU A 137 -7.94 6.52 10.42
N ASN A 138 -8.90 6.82 9.55
CA ASN A 138 -8.61 7.59 8.35
C ASN A 138 -8.57 9.09 8.69
N PRO A 139 -7.43 9.77 8.61
CA PRO A 139 -7.32 11.17 8.98
C PRO A 139 -8.16 12.11 8.09
N TYR A 140 -8.53 11.69 6.87
CA TYR A 140 -9.41 12.46 6.00
C TYR A 140 -10.87 12.50 6.46
N ASP A 141 -11.29 11.52 7.28
CA ASP A 141 -12.67 11.40 7.78
C ASP A 141 -12.84 12.05 9.17
N LEU A 142 -11.75 12.53 9.78
CA LEU A 142 -11.76 13.17 11.08
C LEU A 142 -12.16 14.66 10.98
N ASN A 143 -12.88 15.14 11.99
CA ASN A 143 -12.97 16.56 12.33
C ASN A 143 -12.08 16.86 13.55
N PHE A 144 -11.93 18.13 13.92
CA PHE A 144 -11.06 18.52 15.02
C PHE A 144 -11.45 17.86 16.36
N GLU A 145 -12.75 17.76 16.67
CA GLU A 145 -13.19 17.16 17.94
C GLU A 145 -12.86 15.68 18.00
N SER A 146 -13.16 14.92 16.93
CA SER A 146 -12.82 13.49 16.86
C SER A 146 -11.30 13.26 16.86
N PHE A 147 -10.54 14.13 16.19
CA PHE A 147 -9.08 14.12 16.27
C PHE A 147 -8.59 14.33 17.70
N LYS A 148 -9.11 15.35 18.40
CA LYS A 148 -8.74 15.67 19.77
C LYS A 148 -9.05 14.54 20.73
N ASP A 149 -10.25 13.94 20.62
CA ASP A 149 -10.64 12.78 21.43
C ASP A 149 -9.71 11.61 21.20
N LEU A 150 -9.38 11.34 19.94
CA LEU A 150 -8.46 10.29 19.56
C LEU A 150 -7.05 10.51 20.11
N MET A 151 -6.54 11.73 20.03
CA MET A 151 -5.23 12.08 20.61
C MET A 151 -5.24 11.93 22.12
N ASN A 152 -6.25 12.46 22.82
CA ASN A 152 -6.37 12.41 24.28
C ASN A 152 -6.59 11.00 24.84
N SER A 153 -7.10 10.07 24.02
CA SER A 153 -7.27 8.65 24.44
C SER A 153 -5.98 7.84 24.42
N SER A 154 -4.87 8.43 23.95
CA SER A 154 -3.60 7.74 23.81
C SER A 154 -2.65 8.01 24.99
N ASP A 155 -2.07 6.94 25.55
CA ASP A 155 -1.02 7.01 26.57
C ASP A 155 0.39 7.14 25.97
N ARG A 156 0.50 7.39 24.65
CA ARG A 156 1.77 7.48 23.93
C ARG A 156 2.16 8.94 23.70
N ASN A 157 3.45 9.17 23.39
CA ASN A 157 3.90 10.50 22.95
C ASN A 157 3.30 10.88 21.58
N LEU A 158 3.35 12.17 21.25
CA LEU A 158 2.75 12.75 20.05
C LEU A 158 3.10 11.98 18.77
N GLY A 159 4.37 11.75 18.49
CA GLY A 159 4.82 11.10 17.27
C GLY A 159 4.36 9.65 17.15
N ARG A 160 4.35 8.89 18.26
CA ARG A 160 3.85 7.51 18.27
C ARG A 160 2.34 7.43 18.13
N THR A 161 1.61 8.42 18.63
CA THR A 161 0.16 8.49 18.49
C THR A 161 -0.21 8.80 17.04
N LEU A 162 0.36 9.85 16.44
CA LEU A 162 0.16 10.18 15.04
C LEU A 162 0.55 9.02 14.11
N GLY A 163 1.70 8.39 14.39
CA GLY A 163 2.22 7.29 13.57
C GLY A 163 1.44 5.99 13.66
N GLY A 164 0.91 5.67 14.83
CA GLY A 164 0.24 4.39 15.09
C GLY A 164 -1.27 4.46 14.95
N VAL A 165 -1.90 5.50 15.51
CA VAL A 165 -3.37 5.64 15.50
C VAL A 165 -3.87 6.10 14.13
N LEU A 166 -3.18 7.08 13.52
CA LEU A 166 -3.51 7.59 12.18
C LEU A 166 -2.73 6.91 11.05
N ASN A 167 -1.90 5.92 11.36
CA ASN A 167 -1.09 5.18 10.37
C ASN A 167 -0.21 6.06 9.45
N LEU A 168 0.17 7.27 9.91
CA LEU A 168 0.97 8.20 9.11
C LEU A 168 2.40 7.71 8.88
N GLY A 169 2.88 6.80 9.74
CA GLY A 169 4.27 6.36 9.74
C GLY A 169 5.23 7.40 10.36
N ALA A 170 6.46 6.97 10.64
CA ALA A 170 7.41 7.77 11.42
C ALA A 170 7.81 9.09 10.74
N GLY A 171 8.07 9.06 9.42
CA GLY A 171 8.50 10.24 8.67
C GLY A 171 7.46 11.34 8.62
N VAL A 172 6.21 10.98 8.28
CA VAL A 172 5.10 11.93 8.20
C VAL A 172 4.73 12.46 9.59
N SER A 173 4.72 11.59 10.61
CA SER A 173 4.48 12.01 12.00
C SER A 173 5.53 13.00 12.49
N ALA A 174 6.80 12.76 12.18
CA ALA A 174 7.88 13.69 12.53
C ALA A 174 7.74 15.05 11.81
N ALA A 175 7.31 15.04 10.54
CA ALA A 175 7.05 16.27 9.79
C ALA A 175 5.91 17.09 10.40
N VAL A 176 4.77 16.45 10.75
CA VAL A 176 3.64 17.11 11.44
C VAL A 176 4.06 17.67 12.79
N CYS A 177 4.85 16.91 13.58
CA CYS A 177 5.37 17.40 14.84
C CYS A 177 6.24 18.66 14.64
N ALA A 178 7.19 18.61 13.71
CA ALA A 178 8.11 19.73 13.46
C ALA A 178 7.37 20.99 12.97
N ASP A 179 6.42 20.83 12.05
CA ASP A 179 5.63 21.94 11.50
C ASP A 179 4.72 22.58 12.57
N SER A 180 4.17 21.78 13.48
CA SER A 180 3.41 22.28 14.64
C SER A 180 4.27 22.82 15.78
N GLY A 181 5.60 22.86 15.63
CA GLY A 181 6.54 23.36 16.63
C GLY A 181 6.81 22.39 17.79
N ASN A 182 6.53 21.11 17.61
CA ASN A 182 6.70 20.08 18.64
C ASN A 182 7.80 19.07 18.26
N LYS A 183 8.31 18.35 19.26
CA LYS A 183 9.13 17.16 19.06
C LYS A 183 8.25 15.91 19.03
N PRO A 184 8.65 14.84 18.30
CA PRO A 184 7.88 13.59 18.30
C PRO A 184 7.73 12.95 19.69
N GLU A 185 8.66 13.21 20.59
CA GLU A 185 8.68 12.71 21.98
C GLU A 185 7.83 13.53 22.94
N ALA A 186 7.25 14.65 22.49
CA ALA A 186 6.43 15.52 23.32
C ALA A 186 5.25 14.77 23.95
N ASP A 187 4.94 15.11 25.20
CA ASP A 187 3.75 14.61 25.88
C ASP A 187 2.51 15.15 25.16
N ILE A 188 1.63 14.25 24.79
CA ILE A 188 0.44 14.60 24.01
C ILE A 188 -0.51 15.54 24.79
N HIS A 189 -0.49 15.48 26.11
CA HIS A 189 -1.33 16.30 26.97
C HIS A 189 -0.76 17.71 27.23
N GLU A 190 0.50 17.95 26.82
CA GLU A 190 1.17 19.25 26.98
C GLU A 190 1.26 20.05 25.67
N VAL A 191 0.84 19.45 24.53
CA VAL A 191 0.90 20.10 23.22
C VAL A 191 -0.39 20.81 22.85
N ASP A 192 -0.26 21.87 22.04
CA ASP A 192 -1.41 22.54 21.43
C ASP A 192 -1.92 21.71 20.25
N LEU A 193 -2.95 20.90 20.51
CA LEU A 193 -3.55 20.02 19.49
C LEU A 193 -4.17 20.80 18.31
N THR A 194 -4.48 22.10 18.46
CA THR A 194 -4.96 22.93 17.34
C THR A 194 -3.85 23.08 16.30
N LYS A 195 -2.63 23.41 16.74
CA LYS A 195 -1.48 23.52 15.82
C LYS A 195 -1.14 22.21 15.16
N VAL A 196 -1.24 21.08 15.88
CA VAL A 196 -1.00 19.74 15.33
C VAL A 196 -2.05 19.40 14.28
N TRP A 197 -3.32 19.74 14.54
CA TRP A 197 -4.42 19.56 13.59
C TRP A 197 -4.24 20.40 12.33
N ASP A 198 -3.89 21.68 12.47
CA ASP A 198 -3.67 22.59 11.34
C ASP A 198 -2.51 22.08 10.46
N SER A 199 -1.41 21.64 11.09
CA SER A 199 -0.26 21.05 10.39
C SER A 199 -0.65 19.75 9.66
N LEU A 200 -1.43 18.88 10.31
CA LEU A 200 -1.94 17.66 9.69
C LEU A 200 -2.84 17.98 8.48
N ASN A 201 -3.78 18.91 8.61
CA ASN A 201 -4.66 19.32 7.52
C ASN A 201 -3.90 19.94 6.34
N LEU A 202 -2.91 20.78 6.63
CA LEU A 202 -2.06 21.34 5.58
C LEU A 202 -1.35 20.25 4.79
N LEU A 203 -0.89 19.21 5.46
CA LEU A 203 -0.25 18.07 4.82
C LEU A 203 -1.26 17.22 4.03
N LEU A 204 -2.45 16.96 4.56
CA LEU A 204 -3.47 16.12 3.91
C LEU A 204 -4.11 16.79 2.69
N HIS A 205 -4.38 18.09 2.78
CA HIS A 205 -5.14 18.86 1.78
C HIS A 205 -4.30 19.84 0.97
N GLY A 206 -2.99 19.95 1.28
CA GLY A 206 -2.06 20.78 0.56
C GLY A 206 -1.74 20.27 -0.84
N GLU A 207 -1.05 21.07 -1.62
CA GLU A 207 -0.60 20.68 -2.95
C GLU A 207 0.54 19.66 -2.86
N TRP A 208 0.33 18.46 -3.38
CA TRP A 208 1.34 17.41 -3.42
C TRP A 208 2.35 17.67 -4.52
N LYS A 209 3.63 17.85 -4.13
CA LYS A 209 4.76 17.99 -5.05
C LYS A 209 5.75 16.86 -4.84
N GLY A 210 6.23 16.29 -5.95
CA GLY A 210 7.33 15.32 -5.89
C GLY A 210 8.66 16.04 -5.69
N TYR A 211 9.42 15.62 -4.70
CA TYR A 211 10.78 16.10 -4.45
C TYR A 211 11.78 14.95 -4.62
N LEU A 212 12.93 15.27 -5.21
CA LEU A 212 14.09 14.39 -5.23
C LEU A 212 15.15 14.99 -4.31
N PHE A 213 15.47 14.27 -3.27
CA PHE A 213 16.54 14.65 -2.36
C PHE A 213 17.86 14.08 -2.87
N LYS A 214 18.91 14.90 -2.87
CA LYS A 214 20.26 14.50 -3.24
C LYS A 214 21.19 14.85 -2.10
N ASN A 215 21.79 13.85 -1.50
CA ASN A 215 22.80 14.02 -0.46
C ASN A 215 24.13 13.51 -1.01
N GLU A 216 25.21 14.33 -0.89
CA GLU A 216 26.57 14.01 -1.34
C GLU A 216 26.68 13.44 -2.77
N GLY A 217 25.75 13.83 -3.66
CA GLY A 217 25.74 13.39 -5.06
C GLY A 217 24.88 12.16 -5.34
N GLU A 218 24.37 11.46 -4.35
CA GLU A 218 23.45 10.34 -4.48
C GLU A 218 22.01 10.74 -4.17
N TYR A 219 21.03 10.10 -4.86
CA TYR A 219 19.61 10.33 -4.57
C TYR A 219 19.20 9.50 -3.35
N GLU A 220 18.73 10.17 -2.32
CA GLU A 220 18.08 9.49 -1.19
C GLU A 220 16.68 9.01 -1.59
N GLN A 221 16.34 7.79 -1.19
CA GLN A 221 14.97 7.30 -1.27
C GLN A 221 14.18 7.91 -0.11
N ALA A 222 13.20 8.76 -0.46
CA ALA A 222 12.22 9.25 0.49
C ALA A 222 11.24 8.14 0.91
#